data_a019635f61a6ba17f3c08f70171390cb
#
_entry.id   a019635f61a6ba17f3c08f70171390cb
#
_cell.length_a   1.000
_cell.length_b   1.000
_cell.length_c   1.000
_cell.angle_alpha   90.00
_cell.angle_beta   90.00
_cell.angle_gamma   90.00
#
_symmetry.space_group_name_H-M   'P 1'
#
loop_
_entity.id
_entity.type
_entity.pdbx_description
1 polymer ?
#
loop_
_entity_poly.entity_id
_entity_poly.type
_entity_poly.pdbx_seq_one_letter_code
_entity_poly.pdbx_strand_id
1 'polypeptide(L)'
;MNRCRVAIIAMASLLPVSDFAANPFLDAKDDRPVSAKFRGTEWSDDIEEEQIPLTARVITTRVAKMSWGAILKIEFTDLKSRAKNPRQIRPDYFIATDERIVLLNEEDNDAAVKKISAIDNAPTFENRDVRGITSGKLNYEDGPWTTMIEIKGNECTYLDSHSSGHFTKIVWKKGVGLLEYASGYGAHADGFRFKRQE
;
A
#
# COMPACT_ATOMS: atom_id res chain seq x y z
N MET A 1 48.09 3.30 -52.91
CA MET A 1 46.71 3.01 -52.66
C MET A 1 46.49 3.03 -51.13
N ASN A 2 46.08 4.19 -50.56
CA ASN A 2 45.82 4.35 -49.14
C ASN A 2 44.36 4.04 -48.83
N ARG A 3 44.09 2.98 -48.06
CA ARG A 3 42.75 2.67 -47.58
C ARG A 3 42.49 3.40 -46.25
N CYS A 4 41.69 4.46 -46.30
CA CYS A 4 41.15 5.12 -45.13
C CYS A 4 40.18 4.16 -44.41
N ARG A 5 40.46 3.76 -43.17
CA ARG A 5 39.53 3.05 -42.31
C ARG A 5 38.76 4.10 -41.52
N VAL A 6 37.47 4.24 -41.83
CA VAL A 6 36.55 5.05 -41.03
C VAL A 6 36.11 4.18 -39.82
N ALA A 7 36.51 4.59 -38.62
CA ALA A 7 36.03 4.01 -37.38
C ALA A 7 34.66 4.64 -37.05
N ILE A 8 33.61 3.86 -37.13
CA ILE A 8 32.27 4.25 -36.64
C ILE A 8 32.28 4.04 -35.13
N ILE A 9 32.38 5.13 -34.37
CA ILE A 9 32.15 5.12 -32.93
C ILE A 9 30.65 5.15 -32.74
N ALA A 10 30.06 4.00 -32.40
CA ALA A 10 28.67 3.93 -31.94
C ALA A 10 28.59 4.56 -30.53
N MET A 11 28.20 5.82 -30.45
CA MET A 11 27.76 6.40 -29.19
C MET A 11 26.45 5.73 -28.79
N ALA A 12 26.51 4.75 -27.89
CA ALA A 12 25.36 4.30 -27.15
C ALA A 12 24.92 5.47 -26.27
N SER A 13 23.87 6.18 -26.69
CA SER A 13 23.17 7.13 -25.85
C SER A 13 22.55 6.36 -24.67
N LEU A 14 23.21 6.39 -23.53
CA LEU A 14 22.60 6.06 -22.25
C LEU A 14 21.51 7.11 -22.01
N LEU A 15 20.30 6.83 -22.48
CA LEU A 15 19.14 7.57 -22.03
C LEU A 15 19.08 7.37 -20.51
N PRO A 16 19.00 8.44 -19.71
CA PRO A 16 18.81 8.29 -18.29
C PRO A 16 17.51 7.50 -18.10
N VAL A 17 17.60 6.35 -17.45
CA VAL A 17 16.42 5.66 -16.94
C VAL A 17 15.75 6.69 -16.02
N SER A 18 14.61 7.24 -16.45
CA SER A 18 13.85 8.18 -15.64
C SER A 18 13.60 7.49 -14.29
N ASP A 19 14.22 8.00 -13.23
CA ASP A 19 13.88 7.53 -11.89
C ASP A 19 12.37 7.77 -11.71
N PHE A 20 11.64 6.69 -11.47
CA PHE A 20 10.24 6.77 -11.08
C PHE A 20 10.12 7.80 -9.94
N ALA A 21 9.38 8.88 -10.19
CA ALA A 21 9.11 9.88 -9.18
C ALA A 21 8.35 9.18 -8.04
N ALA A 22 9.02 8.97 -6.92
CA ALA A 22 8.46 8.23 -5.81
C ALA A 22 7.13 8.86 -5.39
N ASN A 23 6.08 8.04 -5.26
CA ASN A 23 4.79 8.50 -4.76
C ASN A 23 4.98 9.24 -3.43
N PRO A 24 4.52 10.49 -3.28
CA PRO A 24 4.81 11.32 -2.10
C PRO A 24 4.22 10.78 -0.80
N PHE A 25 3.26 9.84 -0.87
CA PHE A 25 2.65 9.20 0.29
C PHE A 25 3.38 7.94 0.75
N LEU A 26 4.51 7.58 0.13
CA LEU A 26 5.29 6.41 0.50
C LEU A 26 6.60 6.81 1.19
N ASP A 27 6.98 6.03 2.21
CA ASP A 27 8.23 6.20 2.93
C ASP A 27 9.37 5.30 2.41
N ALA A 28 9.05 4.20 1.70
CA ALA A 28 10.02 3.31 1.09
C ALA A 28 10.59 3.90 -0.22
N LYS A 29 11.52 4.84 -0.10
CA LYS A 29 12.13 5.56 -1.24
C LYS A 29 13.24 4.78 -1.93
N ASP A 30 13.86 3.86 -1.24
CA ASP A 30 14.93 2.99 -1.74
C ASP A 30 14.62 1.51 -1.45
N ASP A 31 15.58 0.62 -1.70
CA ASP A 31 15.41 -0.83 -1.52
C ASP A 31 15.51 -1.27 -0.04
N ARG A 32 15.73 -0.32 0.89
CA ARG A 32 15.81 -0.63 2.32
C ARG A 32 14.43 -0.65 2.94
N PRO A 33 14.11 -1.69 3.75
CA PRO A 33 12.87 -1.71 4.50
C PRO A 33 12.76 -0.53 5.46
N VAL A 34 11.58 0.09 5.49
CA VAL A 34 11.25 1.14 6.46
C VAL A 34 10.40 0.53 7.56
N SER A 35 10.79 0.76 8.80
CA SER A 35 10.10 0.21 9.97
C SER A 35 9.54 1.31 10.84
N ALA A 36 8.29 1.17 11.26
CA ALA A 36 7.61 2.09 12.16
C ALA A 36 6.86 1.34 13.28
N LYS A 37 6.74 1.97 14.44
CA LYS A 37 5.93 1.44 15.55
C LYS A 37 4.49 1.91 15.39
N PHE A 38 3.56 0.99 15.64
CA PHE A 38 2.13 1.27 15.64
C PHE A 38 1.51 0.85 16.96
N ARG A 39 0.51 1.60 17.38
CA ARG A 39 -0.32 1.31 18.54
C ARG A 39 -1.79 1.44 18.15
N GLY A 40 -2.61 0.63 18.77
CA GLY A 40 -4.03 0.66 18.51
C GLY A 40 -4.82 -0.20 19.47
N THR A 41 -5.96 -0.65 18.99
CA THR A 41 -6.88 -1.52 19.72
C THR A 41 -7.43 -2.58 18.78
N GLU A 42 -7.78 -3.71 19.33
CA GLU A 42 -8.65 -4.70 18.70
C GLU A 42 -9.90 -4.89 19.53
N TRP A 43 -10.96 -5.38 18.91
CA TRP A 43 -12.24 -5.72 19.53
C TRP A 43 -12.80 -6.96 18.86
N SER A 44 -13.63 -7.69 19.61
CA SER A 44 -14.37 -8.88 19.15
C SER A 44 -15.55 -9.14 20.07
N ASP A 45 -16.62 -9.71 19.55
CA ASP A 45 -17.80 -10.15 20.35
C ASP A 45 -17.44 -11.19 21.42
N ASP A 46 -16.35 -11.94 21.20
CA ASP A 46 -15.88 -12.96 22.14
C ASP A 46 -15.07 -12.38 23.32
N ILE A 47 -14.92 -11.07 23.38
CA ILE A 47 -14.08 -10.38 24.36
C ILE A 47 -14.97 -9.47 25.21
N GLU A 48 -14.95 -9.68 26.53
CA GLU A 48 -15.72 -8.86 27.49
C GLU A 48 -15.28 -7.39 27.51
N GLU A 49 -14.02 -7.10 27.09
CA GLU A 49 -13.50 -5.73 27.00
C GLU A 49 -13.83 -5.14 25.62
N GLU A 50 -14.46 -3.97 25.59
CA GLU A 50 -14.83 -3.28 24.35
C GLU A 50 -13.63 -2.99 23.43
N GLN A 51 -12.42 -2.76 23.99
CA GLN A 51 -11.21 -2.46 23.24
C GLN A 51 -9.97 -2.99 23.95
N ILE A 52 -9.25 -3.89 23.31
CA ILE A 52 -8.00 -4.44 23.83
C ILE A 52 -6.79 -3.70 23.20
N PRO A 53 -5.84 -3.23 24.03
CA PRO A 53 -4.64 -2.59 23.51
C PRO A 53 -3.84 -3.51 22.58
N LEU A 54 -3.44 -2.98 21.44
CA LEU A 54 -2.72 -3.68 20.40
C LEU A 54 -1.49 -2.87 19.98
N THR A 55 -0.34 -3.53 19.85
CA THR A 55 0.88 -2.92 19.32
C THR A 55 1.48 -3.76 18.22
N ALA A 56 2.10 -3.13 17.26
CA ALA A 56 2.81 -3.79 16.18
C ALA A 56 4.00 -2.96 15.71
N ARG A 57 4.91 -3.62 15.02
CA ARG A 57 5.87 -3.00 14.13
C ARG A 57 5.37 -3.19 12.71
N VAL A 58 5.27 -2.12 11.95
CA VAL A 58 4.94 -2.18 10.52
C VAL A 58 6.22 -2.02 9.73
N ILE A 59 6.46 -2.95 8.81
CA ILE A 59 7.60 -2.94 7.90
C ILE A 59 7.08 -2.73 6.48
N THR A 60 7.51 -1.66 5.83
CA THR A 60 7.26 -1.40 4.41
C THR A 60 8.50 -1.74 3.62
N THR A 61 8.38 -2.65 2.67
CA THR A 61 9.49 -3.11 1.82
C THR A 61 9.11 -2.90 0.36
N ARG A 62 10.00 -2.33 -0.44
CA ARG A 62 9.86 -2.33 -1.89
C ARG A 62 10.31 -3.69 -2.43
N VAL A 63 9.37 -4.50 -2.93
CA VAL A 63 9.64 -5.86 -3.42
C VAL A 63 9.90 -5.90 -4.92
N ALA A 64 9.46 -4.87 -5.66
CA ALA A 64 9.78 -4.71 -7.08
C ALA A 64 9.81 -3.23 -7.46
N LYS A 65 10.67 -2.88 -8.44
CA LYS A 65 10.75 -1.55 -9.07
C LYS A 65 10.59 -1.70 -10.57
N MET A 66 9.70 -0.92 -11.17
CA MET A 66 9.48 -0.82 -12.60
C MET A 66 9.76 0.61 -13.07
N SER A 67 9.87 0.83 -14.38
CA SER A 67 10.05 2.18 -14.96
C SER A 67 8.87 3.12 -14.65
N TRP A 68 7.69 2.56 -14.40
CA TRP A 68 6.43 3.27 -14.20
C TRP A 68 5.91 3.20 -12.75
N GLY A 69 6.57 2.45 -11.85
CA GLY A 69 6.05 2.27 -10.49
C GLY A 69 6.89 1.33 -9.63
N ALA A 70 6.30 0.94 -8.51
CA ALA A 70 6.89 -0.02 -7.59
C ALA A 70 5.81 -0.91 -6.97
N ILE A 71 6.20 -2.09 -6.49
CA ILE A 71 5.37 -2.92 -5.64
C ILE A 71 5.94 -2.87 -4.23
N LEU A 72 5.08 -2.58 -3.28
CA LEU A 72 5.39 -2.50 -1.86
C LEU A 72 4.70 -3.63 -1.12
N LYS A 73 5.40 -4.22 -0.15
CA LYS A 73 4.86 -5.13 0.83
C LYS A 73 4.78 -4.44 2.18
N ILE A 74 3.65 -4.50 2.84
CA ILE A 74 3.43 -4.00 4.19
C ILE A 74 3.15 -5.18 5.11
N GLU A 75 4.00 -5.37 6.11
CA GLU A 75 3.91 -6.46 7.07
C GLU A 75 3.73 -5.93 8.49
N PHE A 76 2.83 -6.56 9.22
CA PHE A 76 2.65 -6.33 10.66
C PHE A 76 3.42 -7.40 11.43
N THR A 77 4.50 -7.00 12.10
CA THR A 77 5.36 -7.86 12.90
C THR A 77 5.32 -7.46 14.36
N ASP A 78 5.88 -8.30 15.24
CA ASP A 78 5.91 -8.03 16.69
C ASP A 78 4.51 -7.69 17.26
N LEU A 79 3.47 -8.33 16.70
CA LEU A 79 2.09 -8.11 17.11
C LEU A 79 1.91 -8.56 18.56
N LYS A 80 1.51 -7.65 19.43
CA LYS A 80 1.25 -7.92 20.85
C LYS A 80 -0.14 -7.46 21.20
N SER A 81 -0.95 -8.41 21.65
CA SER A 81 -2.28 -8.20 22.16
C SER A 81 -2.44 -8.92 23.50
N ARG A 82 -3.38 -8.45 24.32
CA ARG A 82 -3.83 -9.15 25.52
C ARG A 82 -5.02 -10.08 25.22
N ALA A 83 -5.51 -10.12 24.00
CA ALA A 83 -6.56 -11.04 23.60
C ALA A 83 -6.12 -12.50 23.79
N LYS A 84 -7.06 -13.35 24.20
CA LYS A 84 -6.83 -14.79 24.38
C LYS A 84 -6.37 -15.47 23.07
N ASN A 85 -6.94 -15.02 21.95
CA ASN A 85 -6.60 -15.45 20.60
C ASN A 85 -6.17 -14.23 19.79
N PRO A 86 -4.87 -13.83 19.81
CA PRO A 86 -4.41 -12.66 19.09
C PRO A 86 -4.68 -12.77 17.58
N ARG A 87 -5.16 -11.69 17.00
CA ARG A 87 -5.41 -11.59 15.56
C ARG A 87 -4.13 -11.76 14.77
N GLN A 88 -4.21 -12.50 13.67
CA GLN A 88 -3.16 -12.56 12.66
C GLN A 88 -3.52 -11.60 11.51
N ILE A 89 -2.61 -10.69 11.19
CA ILE A 89 -2.75 -9.77 10.08
C ILE A 89 -1.81 -10.24 8.97
N ARG A 90 -2.38 -10.59 7.83
CA ARG A 90 -1.60 -11.00 6.65
C ARG A 90 -0.91 -9.78 6.05
N PRO A 91 0.26 -9.97 5.40
CA PRO A 91 0.88 -8.90 4.63
C PRO A 91 -0.02 -8.45 3.49
N ASP A 92 -0.04 -7.13 3.27
CA ASP A 92 -0.68 -6.53 2.11
C ASP A 92 0.37 -6.08 1.10
N TYR A 93 0.04 -6.22 -0.19
CA TYR A 93 0.87 -5.77 -1.30
C TYR A 93 0.17 -4.63 -2.02
N PHE A 94 0.93 -3.61 -2.37
CA PHE A 94 0.42 -2.42 -3.05
C PHE A 94 1.27 -2.10 -4.27
N ILE A 95 0.60 -1.82 -5.39
CA ILE A 95 1.22 -1.22 -6.57
C ILE A 95 1.16 0.29 -6.37
N ALA A 96 2.30 0.94 -6.44
CA ALA A 96 2.39 2.39 -6.36
C ALA A 96 2.89 2.97 -7.67
N THR A 97 2.13 3.89 -8.25
CA THR A 97 2.56 4.79 -9.31
C THR A 97 2.80 6.18 -8.70
N ASP A 98 3.21 7.17 -9.49
CA ASP A 98 3.34 8.56 -9.05
C ASP A 98 2.00 9.16 -8.59
N GLU A 99 0.88 8.69 -9.17
CA GLU A 99 -0.45 9.22 -8.90
C GLU A 99 -1.33 8.33 -8.00
N ARG A 100 -1.04 7.02 -7.90
CA ARG A 100 -1.98 6.06 -7.31
C ARG A 100 -1.29 5.03 -6.42
N ILE A 101 -2.03 4.58 -5.42
CA ILE A 101 -1.73 3.38 -4.62
C ILE A 101 -2.88 2.42 -4.81
N VAL A 102 -2.58 1.20 -5.25
CA VAL A 102 -3.57 0.18 -5.60
C VAL A 102 -3.27 -1.07 -4.79
N LEU A 103 -4.25 -1.62 -4.10
CA LEU A 103 -4.11 -2.89 -3.39
C LEU A 103 -4.00 -4.03 -4.42
N LEU A 104 -2.96 -4.82 -4.27
CA LEU A 104 -2.82 -6.08 -5.00
C LEU A 104 -3.56 -7.17 -4.21
N ASN A 105 -4.80 -7.43 -4.62
CA ASN A 105 -5.66 -8.40 -3.95
C ASN A 105 -5.71 -9.70 -4.76
N GLU A 106 -4.65 -10.51 -4.65
CA GLU A 106 -4.52 -11.78 -5.34
C GLU A 106 -4.37 -12.92 -4.34
N GLU A 107 -4.84 -14.11 -4.68
CA GLU A 107 -4.69 -15.31 -3.84
C GLU A 107 -3.21 -15.69 -3.68
N ASP A 108 -2.43 -15.56 -4.77
CA ASP A 108 -0.98 -15.76 -4.81
C ASP A 108 -0.27 -14.43 -5.14
N ASN A 109 0.06 -13.69 -4.10
CA ASN A 109 0.74 -12.40 -4.23
C ASN A 109 2.14 -12.52 -4.86
N ASP A 110 2.87 -13.62 -4.64
CA ASP A 110 4.21 -13.79 -5.21
C ASP A 110 4.15 -14.01 -6.72
N ALA A 111 3.19 -14.79 -7.21
CA ALA A 111 2.93 -14.97 -8.63
C ALA A 111 2.46 -13.65 -9.28
N ALA A 112 1.59 -12.89 -8.60
CA ALA A 112 1.10 -11.60 -9.06
C ALA A 112 2.23 -10.55 -9.13
N VAL A 113 3.11 -10.48 -8.12
CA VAL A 113 4.30 -9.62 -8.12
C VAL A 113 5.18 -9.94 -9.33
N LYS A 114 5.48 -11.21 -9.58
CA LYS A 114 6.30 -11.64 -10.72
C LYS A 114 5.66 -11.24 -12.06
N LYS A 115 4.35 -11.46 -12.22
CA LYS A 115 3.60 -11.11 -13.43
C LYS A 115 3.62 -9.60 -13.68
N ILE A 116 3.33 -8.79 -12.66
CA ILE A 116 3.25 -7.34 -12.77
C ILE A 116 4.64 -6.72 -12.98
N SER A 117 5.68 -7.27 -12.35
CA SER A 117 7.05 -6.78 -12.53
C SER A 117 7.59 -6.97 -13.95
N ALA A 118 6.99 -7.86 -14.74
CA ALA A 118 7.36 -8.10 -16.14
C ALA A 118 6.63 -7.19 -17.15
N ILE A 119 5.76 -6.28 -16.69
CA ILE A 119 5.01 -5.37 -17.57
C ILE A 119 5.83 -4.09 -17.82
N ASP A 120 6.04 -3.74 -19.09
CA ASP A 120 6.83 -2.57 -19.48
C ASP A 120 6.15 -1.22 -19.22
N ASN A 121 4.81 -1.20 -19.24
CA ASN A 121 4.01 0.02 -19.06
C ASN A 121 3.06 -0.13 -17.87
N ALA A 122 2.72 0.99 -17.23
CA ALA A 122 1.74 0.99 -16.14
C ALA A 122 0.41 0.37 -16.60
N PRO A 123 -0.12 -0.62 -15.87
CA PRO A 123 -1.44 -1.16 -16.18
C PRO A 123 -2.52 -0.10 -15.93
N THR A 124 -3.65 -0.23 -16.63
CA THR A 124 -4.84 0.56 -16.32
C THR A 124 -5.53 -0.05 -15.12
N PHE A 125 -5.77 0.77 -14.10
CA PHE A 125 -6.50 0.36 -12.91
C PHE A 125 -7.94 0.90 -12.95
N GLU A 126 -8.90 0.05 -12.67
CA GLU A 126 -10.27 0.48 -12.44
C GLU A 126 -10.41 1.19 -11.10
N ASN A 127 -11.43 2.03 -10.93
CA ASN A 127 -11.63 2.78 -9.69
C ASN A 127 -11.74 1.87 -8.47
N ARG A 128 -12.38 0.71 -8.62
CA ARG A 128 -12.56 -0.30 -7.56
C ARG A 128 -11.26 -0.90 -7.04
N ASP A 129 -10.17 -0.86 -7.82
CA ASP A 129 -8.87 -1.41 -7.43
C ASP A 129 -8.01 -0.40 -6.66
N VAL A 130 -8.39 0.89 -6.69
CA VAL A 130 -7.58 1.96 -6.09
C VAL A 130 -7.77 2.00 -4.58
N ARG A 131 -6.68 1.95 -3.82
CA ARG A 131 -6.64 2.06 -2.34
C ARG A 131 -6.01 3.37 -1.83
N GLY A 132 -5.76 4.28 -2.73
CA GLY A 132 -5.29 5.63 -2.45
C GLY A 132 -4.91 6.31 -3.75
N ILE A 133 -5.18 7.59 -3.86
CA ILE A 133 -4.78 8.43 -4.98
C ILE A 133 -4.09 9.69 -4.47
N THR A 134 -3.13 10.16 -5.23
CA THR A 134 -2.37 11.37 -4.90
C THR A 134 -3.00 12.65 -5.43
N SER A 135 -4.04 12.54 -6.26
CA SER A 135 -4.77 13.68 -6.81
C SER A 135 -6.28 13.47 -6.76
N GLY A 136 -6.99 14.49 -6.30
CA GLY A 136 -8.44 14.56 -6.35
C GLY A 136 -9.18 13.76 -5.27
N LYS A 137 -10.45 13.56 -5.53
CA LYS A 137 -11.40 12.82 -4.70
C LYS A 137 -12.08 11.77 -5.55
N LEU A 138 -12.18 10.57 -5.05
CA LEU A 138 -12.88 9.47 -5.68
C LEU A 138 -13.96 8.93 -4.75
N ASN A 139 -15.19 8.87 -5.22
CA ASN A 139 -16.27 8.15 -4.57
C ASN A 139 -16.93 7.26 -5.61
N TYR A 140 -17.17 6.02 -5.27
CA TYR A 140 -17.95 5.12 -6.11
C TYR A 140 -18.65 4.07 -5.27
N GLU A 141 -19.68 3.48 -5.85
CA GLU A 141 -20.44 2.38 -5.28
C GLU A 141 -20.29 1.16 -6.18
N ASP A 142 -20.14 -0.01 -5.57
CA ASP A 142 -20.11 -1.30 -6.26
C ASP A 142 -21.01 -2.27 -5.47
N GLY A 143 -22.26 -2.36 -5.86
CA GLY A 143 -23.28 -3.09 -5.15
C GLY A 143 -23.45 -2.59 -3.70
N PRO A 144 -23.22 -3.43 -2.69
CA PRO A 144 -23.33 -3.03 -1.28
C PRO A 144 -22.08 -2.31 -0.73
N TRP A 145 -21.05 -2.13 -1.54
CA TRP A 145 -19.80 -1.46 -1.17
C TRP A 145 -19.82 0.02 -1.56
N THR A 146 -19.32 0.84 -0.66
CA THR A 146 -19.05 2.26 -0.90
C THR A 146 -17.60 2.53 -0.63
N THR A 147 -16.88 3.05 -1.63
CA THR A 147 -15.47 3.44 -1.52
C THR A 147 -15.32 4.94 -1.61
N MET A 148 -14.60 5.51 -0.65
CA MET A 148 -14.23 6.92 -0.62
C MET A 148 -12.70 7.05 -0.55
N ILE A 149 -12.13 7.86 -1.43
CA ILE A 149 -10.72 8.28 -1.39
C ILE A 149 -10.68 9.79 -1.38
N GLU A 150 -10.01 10.39 -0.40
CA GLU A 150 -9.95 11.84 -0.24
C GLU A 150 -8.57 12.28 0.25
N ILE A 151 -8.08 13.37 -0.36
CA ILE A 151 -6.86 14.03 0.10
C ILE A 151 -7.25 15.31 0.86
N LYS A 152 -6.80 15.39 2.10
CA LYS A 152 -6.89 16.61 2.94
C LYS A 152 -5.49 17.02 3.39
N GLY A 153 -5.00 18.12 2.84
CA GLY A 153 -3.64 18.59 3.11
C GLY A 153 -2.57 17.56 2.75
N ASN A 154 -1.89 17.01 3.75
CA ASN A 154 -0.83 16.03 3.58
C ASN A 154 -1.28 14.57 3.77
N GLU A 155 -2.57 14.33 3.98
CA GLU A 155 -3.10 13.00 4.23
C GLU A 155 -4.03 12.56 3.09
N CYS A 156 -3.89 11.28 2.70
CA CYS A 156 -4.78 10.59 1.78
C CYS A 156 -5.51 9.50 2.57
N THR A 157 -6.82 9.56 2.63
CA THR A 157 -7.66 8.57 3.28
C THR A 157 -8.34 7.70 2.23
N TYR A 158 -8.19 6.40 2.35
CA TYR A 158 -9.00 5.38 1.73
C TYR A 158 -9.97 4.82 2.77
N LEU A 159 -11.24 4.77 2.44
CA LEU A 159 -12.29 4.13 3.23
C LEU A 159 -13.16 3.30 2.31
N ASP A 160 -13.24 2.02 2.59
CA ASP A 160 -14.13 1.08 1.94
C ASP A 160 -15.09 0.52 2.99
N SER A 161 -16.38 0.52 2.71
CA SER A 161 -17.41 0.10 3.64
C SER A 161 -18.53 -0.67 2.93
N HIS A 162 -18.97 -1.73 3.57
CA HIS A 162 -20.09 -2.56 3.11
C HIS A 162 -21.33 -2.29 3.95
N SER A 163 -22.50 -2.36 3.36
CA SER A 163 -23.79 -2.13 4.04
C SER A 163 -24.04 -3.06 5.24
N SER A 164 -23.36 -4.23 5.31
CA SER A 164 -23.40 -5.13 6.47
C SER A 164 -22.47 -4.73 7.62
N GLY A 165 -21.70 -3.63 7.48
CA GLY A 165 -20.79 -3.15 8.51
C GLY A 165 -19.30 -3.55 8.33
N HIS A 166 -18.92 -4.33 7.30
CA HIS A 166 -17.51 -4.52 6.97
C HIS A 166 -16.89 -3.19 6.55
N PHE A 167 -15.64 -2.96 6.96
CA PHE A 167 -14.91 -1.78 6.53
C PHE A 167 -13.41 -2.02 6.49
N THR A 168 -12.74 -1.24 5.63
CA THR A 168 -11.28 -1.08 5.62
C THR A 168 -10.96 0.40 5.50
N LYS A 169 -10.09 0.91 6.38
CA LYS A 169 -9.60 2.29 6.35
C LYS A 169 -8.09 2.29 6.31
N ILE A 170 -7.53 3.02 5.36
CA ILE A 170 -6.08 3.22 5.25
C ILE A 170 -5.83 4.71 5.13
N VAL A 171 -4.89 5.24 5.93
CA VAL A 171 -4.46 6.63 5.84
C VAL A 171 -2.97 6.67 5.53
N TRP A 172 -2.63 7.40 4.49
CA TRP A 172 -1.27 7.68 4.05
C TRP A 172 -0.94 9.14 4.30
N LYS A 173 0.29 9.45 4.70
CA LYS A 173 0.75 10.83 4.90
C LYS A 173 2.00 11.11 4.08
N LYS A 174 2.02 12.25 3.37
CA LYS A 174 3.15 12.67 2.54
C LYS A 174 4.44 12.72 3.36
N GLY A 175 5.49 12.08 2.85
CA GLY A 175 6.80 12.02 3.48
C GLY A 175 6.91 11.10 4.70
N VAL A 176 5.80 10.47 5.12
CA VAL A 176 5.72 9.59 6.29
C VAL A 176 5.35 8.16 5.94
N GLY A 177 4.51 7.97 4.89
CA GLY A 177 4.00 6.66 4.51
C GLY A 177 2.69 6.31 5.22
N LEU A 178 2.52 5.03 5.56
CA LEU A 178 1.33 4.55 6.27
C LEU A 178 1.21 5.21 7.65
N LEU A 179 0.06 5.82 7.92
CA LEU A 179 -0.26 6.51 9.16
C LEU A 179 -1.29 5.76 10.01
N GLU A 180 -2.35 5.25 9.37
CA GLU A 180 -3.43 4.49 10.04
C GLU A 180 -3.83 3.30 9.17
N TYR A 181 -4.12 2.18 9.81
CA TYR A 181 -4.73 1.01 9.19
C TYR A 181 -5.77 0.43 10.14
N ALA A 182 -7.00 0.30 9.64
CA ALA A 182 -8.10 -0.29 10.39
C ALA A 182 -8.92 -1.19 9.46
N SER A 183 -9.41 -2.29 9.99
CA SER A 183 -10.33 -3.18 9.30
C SER A 183 -11.22 -3.86 10.34
N GLY A 184 -12.46 -4.14 9.97
CA GLY A 184 -13.38 -4.81 10.89
C GLY A 184 -14.73 -5.07 10.29
N TYR A 185 -15.59 -5.67 11.12
CA TYR A 185 -16.95 -5.98 10.84
C TYR A 185 -17.85 -5.45 11.98
N GLY A 186 -18.56 -4.35 11.72
CA GLY A 186 -19.33 -3.65 12.75
C GLY A 186 -20.51 -4.45 13.30
N ALA A 187 -21.14 -5.33 12.48
CA ALA A 187 -22.28 -6.12 12.92
C ALA A 187 -21.94 -7.19 13.97
N HIS A 188 -20.71 -7.67 13.97
CA HIS A 188 -20.17 -8.62 14.98
C HIS A 188 -19.09 -8.00 15.85
N ALA A 189 -19.04 -6.66 15.89
CA ALA A 189 -18.06 -5.93 16.68
C ALA A 189 -16.63 -6.53 16.64
N ASP A 190 -16.20 -7.00 15.44
CA ASP A 190 -14.89 -7.62 15.26
C ASP A 190 -13.98 -6.74 14.41
N GLY A 191 -12.77 -6.44 14.88
CA GLY A 191 -11.87 -5.62 14.12
C GLY A 191 -10.64 -5.14 14.87
N PHE A 192 -9.87 -4.27 14.19
CA PHE A 192 -8.72 -3.62 14.77
C PHE A 192 -8.48 -2.23 14.15
N ARG A 193 -7.74 -1.42 14.86
CA ARG A 193 -7.21 -0.13 14.37
C ARG A 193 -5.81 0.08 14.87
N PHE A 194 -4.92 0.45 13.97
CA PHE A 194 -3.55 0.87 14.27
C PHE A 194 -3.29 2.30 13.83
N LYS A 195 -2.51 3.02 14.64
CA LYS A 195 -1.94 4.32 14.26
C LYS A 195 -0.43 4.31 14.48
N ARG A 196 0.29 4.93 13.56
CA ARG A 196 1.72 5.14 13.66
C ARG A 196 2.02 6.00 14.88
N GLN A 197 3.07 5.62 15.61
CA GLN A 197 3.63 6.42 16.69
C GLN A 197 4.69 7.36 16.13
N GLU A 198 4.72 8.57 16.63
CA GLU A 198 5.75 9.56 16.31
C GLU A 198 7.10 9.18 16.93
#